data_f9eb9548bbd3e9aed7f286d85066926b
#
_entry.id   f9eb9548bbd3e9aed7f286d85066926b
#
_cell.length_a   1.000
_cell.length_b   1.000
_cell.length_c   1.000
_cell.angle_alpha   90.00
_cell.angle_beta   90.00
_cell.angle_gamma   90.00
#
_symmetry.space_group_name_H-M   'P 1'
#
loop_
_entity.id
_entity.type
_entity.pdbx_description
1 polymer ?
#
loop_
_entity_poly.entity_id
_entity_poly.type
_entity_poly.pdbx_seq_one_letter_code
_entity_poly.pdbx_strand_id
1 'polypeptide(L)'
;MPTVELSMIVKDGESTLARCLESARSIVDEIVIADTGSTDATVQIARSYRARVVDVPWEDDFSKARNAALRHGRCDWVLFLDADELLDLADAKGIAALVADPAVLGYDVRIWNYVSTLSTRMLNRPAQRNPHRIAGSRSFPGYVEHVNVRLFRRHPEIFFEGRVHEGVADCMKRKGLKVAPASFVIHHLGIAEDPAEQRNRKMEYYQELGRKKLEEAPDDALANYELGLGELEHFHNPGGALKYFMRAIELKRDSDVLFTYAGMCLVRLGEAEKGLEVLQRAERLGARDAVHLEAMGDAQYHMERFGEARRSYEAALTAGSESIILKGKLGVCEVRLSSTEAGLHRIQHAIEHEPQFGELYDILMAAALFAGNRPLAAETAERRLRVGTPSADSFLLTAGIWVQLGEWQKAAGVAQSGCQRFPADARLCSALAEVNQKLGI
;
A
#
# COMPACT_ATOMS: atom_id res chain seq x y z
N MET A 1 -9.94 31.74 -25.11
CA MET A 1 -9.03 30.82 -24.42
C MET A 1 -9.54 29.41 -24.69
N PRO A 2 -8.68 28.39 -24.74
CA PRO A 2 -9.13 27.01 -24.85
C PRO A 2 -10.06 26.66 -23.68
N THR A 3 -11.08 25.89 -23.95
CA THR A 3 -12.08 25.45 -22.98
C THR A 3 -11.67 24.12 -22.34
N VAL A 4 -12.02 23.92 -21.05
CA VAL A 4 -11.70 22.72 -20.28
C VAL A 4 -12.97 22.06 -19.78
N GLU A 5 -13.15 20.76 -20.02
CA GLU A 5 -14.18 19.98 -19.36
C GLU A 5 -13.62 19.15 -18.22
N LEU A 6 -14.40 18.98 -17.16
CA LEU A 6 -14.24 17.91 -16.21
C LEU A 6 -14.98 16.68 -16.74
N SER A 7 -14.26 15.59 -16.99
CA SER A 7 -14.83 14.30 -17.36
C SER A 7 -14.71 13.32 -16.20
N MET A 8 -15.80 12.67 -15.83
CA MET A 8 -15.85 11.78 -14.67
C MET A 8 -16.71 10.55 -14.95
N ILE A 9 -16.34 9.44 -14.33
CA ILE A 9 -17.24 8.30 -14.11
C ILE A 9 -17.57 8.22 -12.63
N VAL A 10 -18.79 7.85 -12.30
CA VAL A 10 -19.20 7.75 -10.89
C VAL A 10 -20.23 6.64 -10.69
N LYS A 11 -20.18 6.03 -9.51
CA LYS A 11 -21.23 5.18 -8.94
C LYS A 11 -21.27 5.40 -7.44
N ASP A 12 -22.45 5.70 -6.90
CA ASP A 12 -22.73 5.84 -5.46
C ASP A 12 -21.70 6.76 -4.75
N GLY A 13 -21.48 7.97 -5.31
CA GLY A 13 -20.50 8.95 -4.85
C GLY A 13 -21.07 10.10 -4.02
N GLU A 14 -22.27 9.98 -3.43
CA GLU A 14 -22.95 11.07 -2.75
C GLU A 14 -22.12 11.73 -1.64
N SER A 15 -21.26 10.97 -0.96
CA SER A 15 -20.43 11.46 0.15
C SER A 15 -19.25 12.33 -0.30
N THR A 16 -18.78 12.20 -1.54
CA THR A 16 -17.54 12.83 -2.01
C THR A 16 -17.73 13.78 -3.19
N LEU A 17 -18.69 13.49 -4.07
CA LEU A 17 -18.89 14.16 -5.34
C LEU A 17 -19.03 15.69 -5.21
N ALA A 18 -19.81 16.17 -4.24
CA ALA A 18 -20.05 17.60 -4.10
C ALA A 18 -18.76 18.40 -3.86
N ARG A 19 -17.86 17.90 -2.99
CA ARG A 19 -16.58 18.56 -2.70
C ARG A 19 -15.61 18.47 -3.89
N CYS A 20 -15.63 17.37 -4.65
CA CYS A 20 -14.86 17.24 -5.88
C CYS A 20 -15.30 18.30 -6.91
N LEU A 21 -16.59 18.38 -7.20
CA LEU A 21 -17.14 19.32 -8.17
C LEU A 21 -16.91 20.78 -7.76
N GLU A 22 -17.05 21.10 -6.46
CA GLU A 22 -16.77 22.45 -5.94
C GLU A 22 -15.31 22.85 -6.13
N SER A 23 -14.35 21.90 -5.94
CA SER A 23 -12.93 22.16 -6.14
C SER A 23 -12.56 22.45 -7.62
N ALA A 24 -13.31 21.91 -8.58
CA ALA A 24 -13.06 22.08 -10.01
C ALA A 24 -13.88 23.23 -10.64
N ARG A 25 -14.96 23.68 -10.00
CA ARG A 25 -15.99 24.56 -10.54
C ARG A 25 -15.46 25.85 -11.18
N SER A 26 -14.42 26.44 -10.61
CA SER A 26 -13.82 27.68 -11.13
C SER A 26 -12.77 27.47 -12.21
N ILE A 27 -12.46 26.22 -12.52
CA ILE A 27 -11.37 25.81 -13.39
C ILE A 27 -11.91 25.30 -14.73
N VAL A 28 -13.11 24.71 -14.75
CA VAL A 28 -13.68 24.02 -15.90
C VAL A 28 -14.90 24.76 -16.45
N ASP A 29 -15.09 24.67 -17.76
CA ASP A 29 -16.19 25.29 -18.50
C ASP A 29 -17.42 24.37 -18.63
N GLU A 30 -17.19 23.05 -18.65
CA GLU A 30 -18.22 22.00 -18.72
C GLU A 30 -17.90 20.87 -17.75
N ILE A 31 -18.96 20.22 -17.23
CA ILE A 31 -18.84 19.01 -16.40
C ILE A 31 -19.64 17.90 -17.09
N VAL A 32 -18.98 16.79 -17.41
CA VAL A 32 -19.59 15.59 -18.00
C VAL A 32 -19.36 14.40 -17.09
N ILE A 33 -20.43 13.78 -16.65
CA ILE A 33 -20.41 12.66 -15.72
C ILE A 33 -21.10 11.46 -16.36
N ALA A 34 -20.37 10.36 -16.55
CA ALA A 34 -20.94 9.06 -16.85
C ALA A 34 -21.33 8.38 -15.53
N ASP A 35 -22.63 8.32 -15.27
CA ASP A 35 -23.18 7.57 -14.15
C ASP A 35 -23.29 6.09 -14.52
N THR A 36 -22.68 5.23 -13.73
CA THR A 36 -22.62 3.77 -14.01
C THR A 36 -23.62 2.98 -13.16
N GLY A 37 -24.73 3.64 -12.81
CA GLY A 37 -25.86 3.03 -12.10
C GLY A 37 -25.87 3.35 -10.60
N SER A 38 -25.75 4.64 -10.27
CA SER A 38 -25.91 5.11 -8.88
C SER A 38 -27.34 4.95 -8.38
N THR A 39 -27.45 4.55 -7.11
CA THR A 39 -28.72 4.35 -6.41
C THR A 39 -28.96 5.36 -5.28
N ASP A 40 -27.95 6.16 -4.96
CA ASP A 40 -27.93 7.23 -3.95
C ASP A 40 -28.22 8.61 -4.55
N ALA A 41 -27.90 9.71 -3.83
CA ALA A 41 -28.10 11.08 -4.28
C ALA A 41 -27.09 11.57 -5.35
N THR A 42 -26.19 10.74 -5.85
CA THR A 42 -25.11 11.11 -6.79
C THR A 42 -25.61 11.90 -7.99
N VAL A 43 -26.63 11.40 -8.70
CA VAL A 43 -27.16 12.06 -9.90
C VAL A 43 -27.80 13.41 -9.59
N GLN A 44 -28.46 13.52 -8.43
CA GLN A 44 -29.06 14.78 -7.96
C GLN A 44 -27.98 15.84 -7.67
N ILE A 45 -26.91 15.41 -6.98
CA ILE A 45 -25.75 16.26 -6.69
C ILE A 45 -25.11 16.73 -8.02
N ALA A 46 -24.81 15.83 -8.93
CA ALA A 46 -24.23 16.15 -10.23
C ALA A 46 -25.04 17.23 -10.99
N ARG A 47 -26.35 17.05 -11.05
CA ARG A 47 -27.26 18.02 -11.72
C ARG A 47 -27.30 19.37 -11.02
N SER A 48 -27.15 19.45 -9.69
CA SER A 48 -27.08 20.71 -8.94
C SER A 48 -25.85 21.57 -9.33
N TYR A 49 -24.76 20.92 -9.78
CA TYR A 49 -23.57 21.55 -10.35
C TYR A 49 -23.67 21.77 -11.86
N ARG A 50 -24.86 21.61 -12.46
CA ARG A 50 -25.11 21.74 -13.91
C ARG A 50 -24.29 20.73 -14.76
N ALA A 51 -23.89 19.61 -14.16
CA ALA A 51 -23.21 18.56 -14.92
C ALA A 51 -24.15 17.94 -15.97
N ARG A 52 -23.60 17.65 -17.12
CA ARG A 52 -24.23 16.75 -18.08
C ARG A 52 -24.05 15.31 -17.61
N VAL A 53 -25.12 14.73 -17.10
CA VAL A 53 -25.12 13.33 -16.65
C VAL A 53 -25.52 12.43 -17.81
N VAL A 54 -24.71 11.43 -18.09
CA VAL A 54 -24.91 10.39 -19.08
C VAL A 54 -25.08 9.06 -18.35
N ASP A 55 -26.19 8.38 -18.56
CA ASP A 55 -26.41 7.04 -18.03
C ASP A 55 -25.63 6.02 -18.86
N VAL A 56 -24.71 5.31 -18.24
CA VAL A 56 -23.81 4.35 -18.89
C VAL A 56 -23.92 3.02 -18.16
N PRO A 57 -24.49 1.99 -18.78
CA PRO A 57 -24.51 0.67 -18.18
C PRO A 57 -23.11 0.18 -17.84
N TRP A 58 -22.94 -0.34 -16.62
CA TRP A 58 -21.66 -0.87 -16.21
C TRP A 58 -21.37 -2.23 -16.87
N GLU A 59 -20.25 -2.32 -17.57
CA GLU A 59 -19.81 -3.51 -18.30
C GLU A 59 -18.50 -4.11 -17.78
N ASP A 60 -18.19 -3.92 -16.50
CA ASP A 60 -16.91 -4.34 -15.90
C ASP A 60 -15.68 -3.80 -16.62
N ASP A 61 -15.77 -2.58 -17.16
CA ASP A 61 -14.73 -1.95 -17.96
C ASP A 61 -14.72 -0.43 -17.74
N PHE A 62 -13.75 0.04 -16.98
CA PHE A 62 -13.60 1.47 -16.68
C PHE A 62 -13.35 2.30 -17.93
N SER A 63 -12.55 1.79 -18.89
CA SER A 63 -12.22 2.53 -20.12
C SER A 63 -13.46 2.78 -20.98
N LYS A 64 -14.39 1.84 -21.06
CA LYS A 64 -15.65 1.99 -21.76
C LYS A 64 -16.50 3.12 -21.17
N ALA A 65 -16.64 3.15 -19.86
CA ALA A 65 -17.40 4.18 -19.15
C ALA A 65 -16.75 5.57 -19.33
N ARG A 66 -15.41 5.69 -19.21
CA ARG A 66 -14.71 6.95 -19.45
C ARG A 66 -14.80 7.40 -20.92
N ASN A 67 -14.66 6.49 -21.86
CA ASN A 67 -14.84 6.79 -23.28
C ASN A 67 -16.28 7.21 -23.61
N ALA A 68 -17.28 6.71 -22.90
CA ALA A 68 -18.65 7.19 -23.01
C ALA A 68 -18.76 8.64 -22.57
N ALA A 69 -18.23 9.03 -21.39
CA ALA A 69 -18.17 10.42 -20.97
C ALA A 69 -17.42 11.29 -21.98
N LEU A 70 -16.26 10.84 -22.45
CA LEU A 70 -15.41 11.56 -23.42
C LEU A 70 -16.16 11.90 -24.71
N ARG A 71 -17.03 11.01 -25.23
CA ARG A 71 -17.85 11.25 -26.43
C ARG A 71 -18.89 12.35 -26.25
N HIS A 72 -19.32 12.63 -25.03
CA HIS A 72 -20.36 13.60 -24.74
C HIS A 72 -19.83 15.00 -24.42
N GLY A 73 -18.55 15.15 -24.16
CA GLY A 73 -17.92 16.44 -23.92
C GLY A 73 -17.63 17.23 -25.20
N ARG A 74 -17.44 18.56 -25.09
CA ARG A 74 -17.31 19.47 -26.23
C ARG A 74 -16.12 20.41 -26.13
N CYS A 75 -15.44 20.47 -24.95
CA CYS A 75 -14.34 21.39 -24.74
C CYS A 75 -13.05 20.94 -25.46
N ASP A 76 -12.12 21.89 -25.61
CA ASP A 76 -10.82 21.66 -26.26
C ASP A 76 -9.91 20.72 -25.45
N TRP A 77 -10.05 20.78 -24.14
CA TRP A 77 -9.26 19.98 -23.16
C TRP A 77 -10.16 19.17 -22.24
N VAL A 78 -9.66 18.05 -21.84
CA VAL A 78 -10.29 17.11 -20.91
C VAL A 78 -9.41 17.00 -19.67
N LEU A 79 -9.95 17.39 -18.51
CA LEU A 79 -9.43 17.07 -17.19
C LEU A 79 -10.31 15.95 -16.63
N PHE A 80 -9.74 14.82 -16.24
CA PHE A 80 -10.55 13.79 -15.61
C PHE A 80 -10.14 13.60 -14.14
N LEU A 81 -11.17 13.48 -13.29
CA LEU A 81 -11.07 13.23 -11.85
C LEU A 81 -11.97 12.07 -11.46
N ASP A 82 -11.62 11.44 -10.37
CA ASP A 82 -12.50 10.54 -9.62
C ASP A 82 -13.31 11.34 -8.58
N ALA A 83 -14.46 10.83 -8.14
CA ALA A 83 -15.38 11.59 -7.27
C ALA A 83 -14.80 11.91 -5.87
N ASP A 84 -13.72 11.25 -5.48
CA ASP A 84 -12.98 11.42 -4.23
C ASP A 84 -11.64 12.17 -4.38
N GLU A 85 -11.44 12.78 -5.58
CA GLU A 85 -10.28 13.61 -5.88
C GLU A 85 -10.62 15.11 -5.84
N LEU A 86 -9.65 15.94 -5.47
CA LEU A 86 -9.81 17.38 -5.32
C LEU A 86 -8.68 18.14 -6.03
N LEU A 87 -9.01 19.35 -6.49
CA LEU A 87 -8.03 20.32 -6.95
C LEU A 87 -7.79 21.39 -5.88
N ASP A 88 -6.58 21.94 -5.82
CA ASP A 88 -6.32 23.15 -5.08
C ASP A 88 -6.73 24.39 -5.94
N LEU A 89 -7.60 25.23 -5.42
CA LEU A 89 -8.01 26.46 -6.13
C LEU A 89 -6.82 27.38 -6.47
N ALA A 90 -5.74 27.29 -5.73
CA ALA A 90 -4.51 28.01 -6.03
C ALA A 90 -3.88 27.59 -7.37
N ASP A 91 -4.15 26.38 -7.85
CA ASP A 91 -3.62 25.84 -9.09
C ASP A 91 -4.39 26.27 -10.34
N ALA A 92 -5.57 26.92 -10.22
CA ALA A 92 -6.42 27.29 -11.35
C ALA A 92 -5.71 28.13 -12.43
N LYS A 93 -4.90 29.11 -12.03
CA LYS A 93 -4.11 29.92 -12.97
C LYS A 93 -3.06 29.11 -13.71
N GLY A 94 -2.47 28.11 -13.04
CA GLY A 94 -1.51 27.20 -13.64
C GLY A 94 -2.16 26.36 -14.73
N ILE A 95 -3.35 25.82 -14.51
CA ILE A 95 -4.10 25.02 -15.50
C ILE A 95 -4.42 25.86 -16.74
N ALA A 96 -4.88 27.11 -16.56
CA ALA A 96 -5.16 28.01 -17.68
C ALA A 96 -3.92 28.29 -18.54
N ALA A 97 -2.75 28.39 -17.94
CA ALA A 97 -1.48 28.56 -18.67
C ALA A 97 -1.09 27.29 -19.46
N LEU A 98 -1.29 26.10 -18.86
CA LEU A 98 -0.99 24.81 -19.50
C LEU A 98 -1.83 24.59 -20.76
N VAL A 99 -3.13 24.81 -20.69
CA VAL A 99 -4.03 24.58 -21.84
C VAL A 99 -3.81 25.56 -22.99
N ALA A 100 -3.12 26.67 -22.77
CA ALA A 100 -2.76 27.64 -23.77
C ALA A 100 -1.58 27.21 -24.67
N ASP A 101 -0.75 26.24 -24.25
CA ASP A 101 0.38 25.75 -25.04
C ASP A 101 -0.10 24.89 -26.23
N PRO A 102 0.07 25.34 -27.48
CA PRO A 102 -0.38 24.60 -28.65
C PRO A 102 0.48 23.36 -28.97
N ALA A 103 1.68 23.27 -28.41
CA ALA A 103 2.64 22.22 -28.72
C ALA A 103 2.45 20.96 -27.88
N VAL A 104 1.69 21.04 -26.79
CA VAL A 104 1.47 19.92 -25.83
C VAL A 104 0.07 19.36 -26.06
N LEU A 105 -0.04 18.04 -26.00
CA LEU A 105 -1.30 17.30 -26.14
C LEU A 105 -1.76 16.61 -24.87
N GLY A 106 -0.91 16.52 -23.86
CA GLY A 106 -1.27 15.99 -22.56
C GLY A 106 -0.29 16.41 -21.48
N TYR A 107 -0.73 16.33 -20.24
CA TYR A 107 0.06 16.67 -19.07
C TYR A 107 0.07 15.54 -18.06
N ASP A 108 1.28 15.12 -17.66
CA ASP A 108 1.54 14.26 -16.53
C ASP A 108 1.29 15.04 -15.24
N VAL A 109 0.27 14.64 -14.52
CA VAL A 109 -0.16 15.29 -13.28
C VAL A 109 0.25 14.43 -12.08
N ARG A 110 0.83 15.07 -11.07
CA ARG A 110 1.12 14.42 -9.79
C ARG A 110 -0.17 14.23 -9.02
N ILE A 111 -0.38 13.03 -8.50
CA ILE A 111 -1.54 12.66 -7.70
C ILE A 111 -1.03 12.28 -6.31
N TRP A 112 -1.52 12.96 -5.29
CA TRP A 112 -1.19 12.70 -3.89
C TRP A 112 -2.26 11.84 -3.26
N ASN A 113 -1.97 10.54 -3.12
CA ASN A 113 -2.85 9.59 -2.44
C ASN A 113 -2.60 9.71 -0.94
N TYR A 114 -3.53 10.29 -0.21
CA TYR A 114 -3.40 10.47 1.23
C TYR A 114 -3.51 9.14 1.96
N VAL A 115 -2.74 9.02 3.04
CA VAL A 115 -2.62 7.79 3.82
C VAL A 115 -2.77 8.07 5.31
N SER A 116 -3.26 7.10 6.05
CA SER A 116 -3.48 7.17 7.49
C SER A 116 -2.20 6.92 8.32
N THR A 117 -1.13 6.41 7.71
CA THR A 117 0.16 6.19 8.36
C THR A 117 1.33 6.47 7.41
N LEU A 118 2.46 6.94 7.94
CA LEU A 118 3.69 7.15 7.16
C LEU A 118 4.41 5.85 6.79
N SER A 119 4.05 4.73 7.41
CA SER A 119 4.56 3.41 7.05
C SER A 119 3.93 2.83 5.79
N THR A 120 2.87 3.48 5.26
CA THR A 120 2.19 3.02 4.04
C THR A 120 3.11 3.14 2.83
N ARG A 121 3.07 2.11 1.98
CA ARG A 121 3.67 2.11 0.63
C ARG A 121 2.60 1.81 -0.39
N MET A 122 2.74 2.39 -1.57
CA MET A 122 1.89 2.10 -2.73
C MET A 122 2.78 2.01 -3.97
N LEU A 123 2.67 0.94 -4.73
CA LEU A 123 3.48 0.71 -5.93
C LEU A 123 4.99 0.95 -5.66
N ASN A 124 5.48 0.39 -4.57
CA ASN A 124 6.87 0.53 -4.10
C ASN A 124 7.31 1.95 -3.68
N ARG A 125 6.41 2.93 -3.63
CA ARG A 125 6.73 4.31 -3.22
C ARG A 125 6.37 4.51 -1.75
N PRO A 126 7.27 5.03 -0.92
CA PRO A 126 6.97 5.32 0.47
C PRO A 126 6.08 6.56 0.60
N ALA A 127 5.33 6.64 1.69
CA ALA A 127 4.59 7.84 2.03
C ALA A 127 5.55 8.99 2.37
N GLN A 128 5.18 10.19 1.92
CA GLN A 128 5.84 11.45 2.25
C GLN A 128 5.00 12.22 3.26
N ARG A 129 5.63 13.09 4.06
CA ARG A 129 4.90 13.93 5.02
C ARG A 129 3.97 14.90 4.32
N ASN A 130 2.74 15.01 4.83
CA ASN A 130 1.74 15.90 4.27
C ASN A 130 2.11 17.38 4.54
N PRO A 131 2.25 18.23 3.50
CA PRO A 131 2.48 19.67 3.66
C PRO A 131 1.19 20.46 3.98
N HIS A 132 0.05 19.79 4.15
CA HIS A 132 -1.26 20.36 4.51
C HIS A 132 -1.76 21.47 3.56
N ARG A 133 -1.56 21.29 2.25
CA ARG A 133 -1.97 22.27 1.23
C ARG A 133 -3.48 22.53 1.18
N ILE A 134 -4.29 21.52 1.34
CA ILE A 134 -5.75 21.62 1.30
C ILE A 134 -6.38 21.28 2.65
N ALA A 135 -7.50 21.92 2.98
CA ALA A 135 -8.18 21.73 4.26
C ALA A 135 -8.61 20.27 4.51
N GLY A 136 -9.10 19.58 3.46
CA GLY A 136 -9.54 18.17 3.54
C GLY A 136 -8.43 17.18 3.86
N SER A 137 -7.16 17.54 3.67
CA SER A 137 -6.04 16.65 3.93
C SER A 137 -5.43 16.76 5.34
N ARG A 138 -5.89 17.70 6.18
CA ARG A 138 -5.23 18.03 7.46
C ARG A 138 -5.20 16.89 8.47
N SER A 139 -6.12 15.95 8.39
CA SER A 139 -6.18 14.76 9.26
C SER A 139 -5.18 13.66 8.88
N PHE A 140 -4.58 13.72 7.70
CA PHE A 140 -3.69 12.68 7.21
C PHE A 140 -2.23 13.04 7.42
N PRO A 141 -1.40 12.13 7.99
CA PRO A 141 0.01 12.39 8.26
C PRO A 141 0.87 12.45 6.99
N GLY A 142 0.45 11.80 5.92
CA GLY A 142 1.24 11.70 4.70
C GLY A 142 0.44 11.39 3.45
N TYR A 143 1.16 11.28 2.34
CA TYR A 143 0.64 10.90 1.03
C TYR A 143 1.68 10.07 0.26
N VAL A 144 1.22 9.23 -0.65
CA VAL A 144 2.06 8.58 -1.66
C VAL A 144 1.79 9.23 -3.01
N GLU A 145 2.85 9.72 -3.65
CA GLU A 145 2.75 10.37 -4.96
C GLU A 145 2.82 9.34 -6.09
N HIS A 146 1.91 9.47 -7.05
CA HIS A 146 2.10 8.88 -8.36
C HIS A 146 1.81 9.89 -9.46
N VAL A 147 2.17 9.58 -10.70
CA VAL A 147 2.02 10.47 -11.85
C VAL A 147 1.21 9.75 -12.92
N ASN A 148 0.24 10.45 -13.50
CA ASN A 148 -0.54 9.96 -14.63
C ASN A 148 -0.98 11.13 -15.52
N VAL A 149 -1.26 10.87 -16.79
CA VAL A 149 -1.87 11.87 -17.69
C VAL A 149 -3.31 12.10 -17.23
N ARG A 150 -3.61 13.29 -16.70
CA ARG A 150 -4.93 13.65 -16.18
C ARG A 150 -5.55 14.85 -16.88
N LEU A 151 -4.75 15.62 -17.62
CA LEU A 151 -5.18 16.74 -18.46
C LEU A 151 -4.68 16.51 -19.88
N PHE A 152 -5.58 16.40 -20.86
CA PHE A 152 -5.20 16.16 -22.24
C PHE A 152 -6.12 16.89 -23.22
N ARG A 153 -5.58 17.23 -24.41
CA ARG A 153 -6.34 17.86 -25.48
C ARG A 153 -7.32 16.87 -26.11
N ARG A 154 -8.55 17.30 -26.36
CA ARG A 154 -9.52 16.47 -27.08
C ARG A 154 -9.00 16.20 -28.49
N HIS A 155 -8.76 14.93 -28.78
CA HIS A 155 -8.20 14.47 -30.03
C HIS A 155 -8.76 13.08 -30.38
N PRO A 156 -9.11 12.81 -31.66
CA PRO A 156 -9.72 11.52 -32.03
C PRO A 156 -8.83 10.30 -31.77
N GLU A 157 -7.52 10.50 -31.66
CA GLU A 157 -6.57 9.41 -31.34
C GLU A 157 -6.28 9.25 -29.85
N ILE A 158 -6.86 10.09 -28.98
CA ILE A 158 -6.69 9.99 -27.54
C ILE A 158 -7.98 9.42 -26.94
N PHE A 159 -7.88 8.23 -26.36
CA PHE A 159 -8.98 7.52 -25.72
C PHE A 159 -8.44 6.65 -24.57
N PHE A 160 -9.32 6.30 -23.65
CA PHE A 160 -8.97 5.45 -22.52
C PHE A 160 -8.83 3.99 -22.94
N GLU A 161 -7.82 3.33 -22.43
CA GLU A 161 -7.54 1.90 -22.62
C GLU A 161 -7.32 1.23 -21.26
N GLY A 162 -7.68 -0.04 -21.19
CA GLY A 162 -7.56 -0.86 -19.97
C GLY A 162 -8.90 -1.04 -19.25
N ARG A 163 -9.28 -2.31 -19.03
CA ARG A 163 -10.48 -2.67 -18.28
C ARG A 163 -10.43 -2.14 -16.85
N VAL A 164 -9.26 -2.23 -16.24
CA VAL A 164 -8.89 -1.71 -14.92
C VAL A 164 -7.54 -0.99 -15.04
N HIS A 165 -7.28 -0.01 -14.18
CA HIS A 165 -6.13 0.89 -14.29
C HIS A 165 -6.06 1.61 -15.66
N GLU A 166 -7.21 2.05 -16.10
CA GLU A 166 -7.42 2.69 -17.39
C GLU A 166 -6.69 4.04 -17.46
N GLY A 167 -6.21 4.35 -18.67
CA GLY A 167 -5.54 5.62 -18.91
C GLY A 167 -5.44 5.97 -20.38
N VAL A 168 -4.94 7.16 -20.66
CA VAL A 168 -4.69 7.65 -22.02
C VAL A 168 -3.19 7.67 -22.37
N ALA A 169 -2.32 7.45 -21.37
CA ALA A 169 -0.88 7.58 -21.52
C ALA A 169 -0.30 6.61 -22.58
N ASP A 170 -0.73 5.36 -22.57
CA ASP A 170 -0.22 4.34 -23.49
C ASP A 170 -0.62 4.62 -24.94
N CYS A 171 -1.87 5.03 -25.21
CA CYS A 171 -2.28 5.40 -26.55
C CYS A 171 -1.53 6.65 -27.02
N MET A 172 -1.33 7.66 -26.17
CA MET A 172 -0.54 8.85 -26.50
C MET A 172 0.92 8.51 -26.82
N LYS A 173 1.54 7.66 -26.01
CA LYS A 173 2.93 7.21 -26.22
C LYS A 173 3.10 6.45 -27.54
N ARG A 174 2.20 5.51 -27.85
CA ARG A 174 2.25 4.75 -29.12
C ARG A 174 2.10 5.65 -30.35
N LYS A 175 1.38 6.75 -30.21
CA LYS A 175 1.15 7.74 -31.27
C LYS A 175 2.23 8.85 -31.33
N GLY A 176 3.19 8.86 -30.42
CA GLY A 176 4.23 9.87 -30.31
C GLY A 176 3.69 11.26 -29.94
N LEU A 177 2.53 11.32 -29.27
CA LEU A 177 1.91 12.58 -28.86
C LEU A 177 2.67 13.19 -27.69
N LYS A 178 2.92 14.51 -27.77
CA LYS A 178 3.75 15.19 -26.76
C LYS A 178 3.00 15.34 -25.43
N VAL A 179 3.59 14.78 -24.39
CA VAL A 179 3.17 14.94 -22.99
C VAL A 179 4.23 15.74 -22.24
N ALA A 180 3.81 16.65 -21.34
CA ALA A 180 4.68 17.46 -20.51
C ALA A 180 4.26 17.38 -19.05
N PRO A 181 5.15 17.67 -18.07
CA PRO A 181 4.77 17.70 -16.66
C PRO A 181 3.82 18.85 -16.35
N ALA A 182 2.80 18.60 -15.53
CA ALA A 182 1.89 19.61 -15.03
C ALA A 182 2.47 20.38 -13.84
N SER A 183 2.02 21.62 -13.66
CA SER A 183 2.37 22.49 -12.54
C SER A 183 1.42 22.36 -11.34
N PHE A 184 0.36 21.58 -11.43
CA PHE A 184 -0.64 21.36 -10.39
C PHE A 184 -0.64 19.94 -9.85
N VAL A 185 -1.40 19.73 -8.77
CA VAL A 185 -1.52 18.44 -8.06
C VAL A 185 -2.99 18.07 -7.93
N ILE A 186 -3.29 16.78 -8.09
CA ILE A 186 -4.58 16.20 -7.72
C ILE A 186 -4.45 15.57 -6.33
N HIS A 187 -5.40 15.88 -5.46
CA HIS A 187 -5.45 15.40 -4.08
C HIS A 187 -6.49 14.28 -3.96
N HIS A 188 -6.04 13.03 -3.76
CA HIS A 188 -6.90 11.86 -3.66
C HIS A 188 -7.05 11.43 -2.20
N LEU A 189 -8.25 11.59 -1.64
CA LEU A 189 -8.57 11.35 -0.24
C LEU A 189 -9.20 9.96 0.00
N GLY A 190 -9.85 9.37 -0.99
CA GLY A 190 -10.67 8.17 -0.86
C GLY A 190 -9.95 6.99 -0.20
N ILE A 191 -8.68 6.76 -0.52
CA ILE A 191 -7.90 5.66 0.07
C ILE A 191 -7.83 5.75 1.60
N ALA A 192 -7.73 6.96 2.15
CA ALA A 192 -7.61 7.19 3.58
C ALA A 192 -8.98 7.32 4.29
N GLU A 193 -10.02 7.72 3.56
CA GLU A 193 -11.37 7.92 4.08
C GLU A 193 -12.24 6.66 4.03
N ASP A 194 -12.01 5.77 3.07
CA ASP A 194 -12.80 4.54 2.92
C ASP A 194 -12.63 3.61 4.13
N PRO A 195 -13.72 3.04 4.67
CA PRO A 195 -13.65 1.99 5.67
C PRO A 195 -12.86 0.78 5.16
N ALA A 196 -12.13 0.09 6.06
CA ALA A 196 -11.29 -1.05 5.68
C ALA A 196 -12.07 -2.14 4.90
N GLU A 197 -13.31 -2.42 5.30
CA GLU A 197 -14.16 -3.41 4.63
C GLU A 197 -14.50 -2.99 3.19
N GLN A 198 -14.80 -1.72 2.97
CA GLN A 198 -15.09 -1.20 1.64
C GLN A 198 -13.84 -1.24 0.75
N ARG A 199 -12.67 -0.88 1.29
CA ARG A 199 -11.39 -1.01 0.57
C ARG A 199 -11.13 -2.46 0.15
N ASN A 200 -11.36 -3.43 1.06
CA ASN A 200 -11.16 -4.84 0.77
C ASN A 200 -12.05 -5.32 -0.37
N ARG A 201 -13.36 -5.01 -0.33
CA ARG A 201 -14.29 -5.35 -1.42
C ARG A 201 -13.87 -4.72 -2.75
N LYS A 202 -13.42 -3.46 -2.74
CA LYS A 202 -12.93 -2.75 -3.93
C LYS A 202 -11.70 -3.43 -4.52
N MET A 203 -10.77 -3.87 -3.66
CA MET A 203 -9.56 -4.57 -4.11
C MET A 203 -9.86 -5.97 -4.65
N GLU A 204 -10.76 -6.73 -4.01
CA GLU A 204 -11.24 -8.02 -4.52
C GLU A 204 -11.86 -7.87 -5.92
N TYR A 205 -12.68 -6.85 -6.09
CA TYR A 205 -13.30 -6.55 -7.38
C TYR A 205 -12.26 -6.17 -8.45
N TYR A 206 -11.26 -5.34 -8.11
CA TYR A 206 -10.19 -5.00 -9.05
C TYR A 206 -9.34 -6.22 -9.45
N GLN A 207 -9.10 -7.14 -8.52
CA GLN A 207 -8.44 -8.41 -8.85
C GLN A 207 -9.28 -9.26 -9.82
N GLU A 208 -10.59 -9.30 -9.63
CA GLU A 208 -11.48 -10.01 -10.58
C GLU A 208 -11.42 -9.38 -11.98
N LEU A 209 -11.49 -8.06 -12.07
CA LEU A 209 -11.36 -7.34 -13.35
C LEU A 209 -9.99 -7.57 -14.02
N GLY A 210 -8.92 -7.61 -13.21
CA GLY A 210 -7.57 -7.93 -13.69
C GLY A 210 -7.48 -9.35 -14.27
N ARG A 211 -8.14 -10.33 -13.63
CA ARG A 211 -8.22 -11.69 -14.17
C ARG A 211 -8.99 -11.75 -15.49
N LYS A 212 -10.14 -11.05 -15.59
CA LYS A 212 -10.88 -10.91 -16.85
C LYS A 212 -10.03 -10.28 -17.96
N LYS A 213 -9.22 -9.26 -17.61
CA LYS A 213 -8.26 -8.66 -18.54
C LYS A 213 -7.24 -9.68 -19.05
N LEU A 214 -6.73 -10.57 -18.19
CA LEU A 214 -5.81 -11.63 -18.61
C LEU A 214 -6.47 -12.73 -19.44
N GLU A 215 -7.76 -13.02 -19.22
CA GLU A 215 -8.50 -13.95 -20.08
C GLU A 215 -8.60 -13.41 -21.52
N GLU A 216 -8.77 -12.10 -21.67
CA GLU A 216 -8.81 -11.43 -22.98
C GLU A 216 -7.42 -11.25 -23.60
N ALA A 217 -6.38 -11.02 -22.78
CA ALA A 217 -5.01 -10.77 -23.20
C ALA A 217 -4.01 -11.56 -22.31
N PRO A 218 -3.85 -12.88 -22.51
CA PRO A 218 -3.02 -13.75 -21.65
C PRO A 218 -1.53 -13.37 -21.60
N ASP A 219 -1.05 -12.63 -22.60
CA ASP A 219 0.34 -12.21 -22.72
C ASP A 219 0.54 -10.73 -22.28
N ASP A 220 -0.41 -10.13 -21.56
CA ASP A 220 -0.25 -8.81 -20.96
C ASP A 220 0.65 -8.88 -19.73
N ALA A 221 1.92 -8.49 -19.91
CA ALA A 221 2.90 -8.47 -18.82
C ALA A 221 2.57 -7.47 -17.72
N LEU A 222 1.90 -6.34 -18.06
CA LEU A 222 1.49 -5.34 -17.08
C LEU A 222 0.34 -5.88 -16.21
N ALA A 223 -0.66 -6.51 -16.81
CA ALA A 223 -1.76 -7.13 -16.08
C ALA A 223 -1.25 -8.23 -15.12
N ASN A 224 -0.27 -9.04 -15.54
CA ASN A 224 0.37 -10.01 -14.65
C ASN A 224 1.10 -9.30 -13.48
N TYR A 225 1.82 -8.21 -13.73
CA TYR A 225 2.48 -7.44 -12.67
C TYR A 225 1.46 -6.86 -11.67
N GLU A 226 0.39 -6.24 -12.16
CA GLU A 226 -0.67 -5.64 -11.34
C GLU A 226 -1.38 -6.68 -10.44
N LEU A 227 -1.73 -7.85 -11.01
CA LEU A 227 -2.31 -8.95 -10.25
C LEU A 227 -1.32 -9.53 -9.22
N GLY A 228 -0.05 -9.62 -9.58
CA GLY A 228 1.00 -10.03 -8.64
C GLY A 228 1.12 -9.09 -7.44
N LEU A 229 1.04 -7.78 -7.66
CA LEU A 229 1.03 -6.80 -6.58
C LEU A 229 -0.19 -6.95 -5.68
N GLY A 230 -1.38 -7.11 -6.24
CA GLY A 230 -2.60 -7.34 -5.46
C GLY A 230 -2.52 -8.60 -4.59
N GLU A 231 -2.04 -9.71 -5.15
CA GLU A 231 -1.82 -10.95 -4.40
C GLU A 231 -0.81 -10.74 -3.25
N LEU A 232 0.27 -10.00 -3.48
CA LEU A 232 1.33 -9.81 -2.51
C LEU A 232 0.96 -8.82 -1.40
N GLU A 233 0.46 -7.64 -1.78
CA GLU A 233 0.28 -6.51 -0.87
C GLU A 233 -1.08 -6.55 -0.17
N HIS A 234 -2.12 -6.99 -0.87
CA HIS A 234 -3.47 -7.00 -0.34
C HIS A 234 -3.89 -8.36 0.24
N PHE A 235 -3.68 -9.44 -0.52
CA PHE A 235 -4.08 -10.78 -0.08
C PHE A 235 -3.01 -11.52 0.73
N HIS A 236 -1.82 -10.94 0.88
CA HIS A 236 -0.68 -11.55 1.58
C HIS A 236 -0.37 -12.97 1.09
N ASN A 237 -0.55 -13.22 -0.21
CA ASN A 237 -0.35 -14.49 -0.88
C ASN A 237 0.93 -14.48 -1.75
N PRO A 238 2.12 -14.68 -1.17
CA PRO A 238 3.36 -14.64 -1.93
C PRO A 238 3.47 -15.76 -2.98
N GLY A 239 2.80 -16.91 -2.77
CA GLY A 239 2.78 -18.01 -3.73
C GLY A 239 1.95 -17.68 -4.98
N GLY A 240 0.81 -17.03 -4.82
CA GLY A 240 0.00 -16.51 -5.93
C GLY A 240 0.73 -15.41 -6.69
N ALA A 241 1.28 -14.44 -5.93
CA ALA A 241 2.04 -13.32 -6.49
C ALA A 241 3.23 -13.77 -7.32
N LEU A 242 4.00 -14.75 -6.83
CA LEU A 242 5.18 -15.28 -7.55
C LEU A 242 4.82 -15.81 -8.93
N LYS A 243 3.70 -16.51 -9.08
CA LYS A 243 3.25 -17.05 -10.38
C LYS A 243 3.04 -15.91 -11.39
N TYR A 244 2.38 -14.83 -10.98
CA TYR A 244 2.14 -13.68 -11.82
C TYR A 244 3.43 -12.92 -12.15
N PHE A 245 4.32 -12.69 -11.17
CA PHE A 245 5.60 -12.03 -11.43
C PHE A 245 6.50 -12.86 -12.36
N MET A 246 6.56 -14.16 -12.19
CA MET A 246 7.32 -15.05 -13.10
C MET A 246 6.76 -14.98 -14.53
N ARG A 247 5.44 -14.97 -14.69
CA ARG A 247 4.82 -14.81 -16.01
C ARG A 247 5.13 -13.45 -16.63
N ALA A 248 5.08 -12.38 -15.84
CA ALA A 248 5.46 -11.03 -16.31
C ALA A 248 6.94 -10.97 -16.76
N ILE A 249 7.84 -11.65 -16.03
CA ILE A 249 9.26 -11.77 -16.39
C ILE A 249 9.43 -12.50 -17.75
N GLU A 250 8.74 -13.61 -17.96
CA GLU A 250 8.77 -14.34 -19.22
C GLU A 250 8.32 -13.46 -20.40
N LEU A 251 7.31 -12.65 -20.21
CA LEU A 251 6.71 -11.80 -21.25
C LEU A 251 7.50 -10.52 -21.53
N LYS A 252 7.99 -9.86 -20.48
CA LYS A 252 8.66 -8.54 -20.57
C LYS A 252 10.17 -8.59 -20.46
N ARG A 253 10.72 -9.74 -20.17
CA ARG A 253 12.14 -9.89 -20.01
C ARG A 253 12.70 -9.17 -18.78
N ASP A 254 13.87 -8.56 -18.92
CA ASP A 254 14.67 -8.02 -17.86
C ASP A 254 14.06 -6.74 -17.26
N SER A 255 13.45 -6.87 -16.08
CA SER A 255 12.95 -5.77 -15.25
C SER A 255 13.44 -5.97 -13.82
N ASP A 256 14.23 -5.02 -13.34
CA ASP A 256 14.73 -4.98 -11.96
C ASP A 256 13.61 -5.04 -10.94
N VAL A 257 12.51 -4.34 -11.20
CA VAL A 257 11.31 -4.33 -10.35
C VAL A 257 10.67 -5.72 -10.26
N LEU A 258 10.46 -6.40 -11.39
CA LEU A 258 9.85 -7.73 -11.41
C LEU A 258 10.72 -8.76 -10.67
N PHE A 259 12.04 -8.74 -10.88
CA PHE A 259 12.96 -9.62 -10.16
C PHE A 259 12.99 -9.29 -8.65
N THR A 260 12.89 -8.02 -8.27
CA THR A 260 12.80 -7.63 -6.85
C THR A 260 11.56 -8.24 -6.19
N TYR A 261 10.38 -8.10 -6.78
CA TYR A 261 9.16 -8.68 -6.22
C TYR A 261 9.14 -10.22 -6.24
N ALA A 262 9.64 -10.84 -7.30
CA ALA A 262 9.76 -12.30 -7.35
C ALA A 262 10.72 -12.83 -6.27
N GLY A 263 11.85 -12.17 -6.05
CA GLY A 263 12.78 -12.50 -4.98
C GLY A 263 12.18 -12.33 -3.59
N MET A 264 11.45 -11.23 -3.35
CA MET A 264 10.69 -11.02 -2.10
C MET A 264 9.68 -12.14 -1.85
N CYS A 265 8.96 -12.58 -2.87
CA CYS A 265 8.01 -13.68 -2.73
C CYS A 265 8.72 -14.97 -2.32
N LEU A 266 9.85 -15.31 -2.94
CA LEU A 266 10.65 -16.49 -2.59
C LEU A 266 11.14 -16.43 -1.15
N VAL A 267 11.64 -15.28 -0.69
CA VAL A 267 12.06 -15.09 0.71
C VAL A 267 10.89 -15.32 1.67
N ARG A 268 9.72 -14.75 1.38
CA ARG A 268 8.52 -14.94 2.21
C ARG A 268 7.98 -16.36 2.21
N LEU A 269 8.30 -17.16 1.18
CA LEU A 269 7.98 -18.57 1.09
C LEU A 269 9.03 -19.48 1.79
N GLY A 270 10.06 -18.89 2.41
CA GLY A 270 11.13 -19.61 3.09
C GLY A 270 12.26 -20.09 2.16
N GLU A 271 12.24 -19.70 0.89
CA GLU A 271 13.26 -20.04 -0.11
C GLU A 271 14.31 -18.93 -0.23
N ALA A 272 14.96 -18.61 0.91
CA ALA A 272 15.83 -17.43 1.02
C ALA A 272 17.03 -17.46 0.05
N GLU A 273 17.65 -18.63 -0.18
CA GLU A 273 18.76 -18.79 -1.13
C GLU A 273 18.34 -18.45 -2.56
N LYS A 274 17.23 -19.05 -3.02
CA LYS A 274 16.69 -18.75 -4.36
C LYS A 274 16.24 -17.30 -4.46
N GLY A 275 15.63 -16.77 -3.40
CA GLY A 275 15.24 -15.38 -3.31
C GLY A 275 16.43 -14.46 -3.49
N LEU A 276 17.55 -14.74 -2.82
CA LEU A 276 18.79 -13.97 -2.94
C LEU A 276 19.36 -14.00 -4.37
N GLU A 277 19.36 -15.16 -5.04
CA GLU A 277 19.81 -15.28 -6.43
C GLU A 277 18.99 -14.40 -7.37
N VAL A 278 17.66 -14.40 -7.20
CA VAL A 278 16.74 -13.59 -8.00
C VAL A 278 16.92 -12.09 -7.71
N LEU A 279 17.10 -11.71 -6.45
CA LEU A 279 17.40 -10.34 -6.05
C LEU A 279 18.75 -9.86 -6.60
N GLN A 280 19.77 -10.69 -6.61
CA GLN A 280 21.05 -10.37 -7.25
C GLN A 280 20.91 -10.15 -8.76
N ARG A 281 19.95 -10.81 -9.41
CA ARG A 281 19.63 -10.51 -10.81
C ARG A 281 19.00 -9.13 -10.95
N ALA A 282 18.05 -8.76 -10.08
CA ALA A 282 17.52 -7.41 -10.03
C ALA A 282 18.62 -6.36 -9.81
N GLU A 283 19.55 -6.65 -8.91
CA GLU A 283 20.70 -5.79 -8.64
C GLU A 283 21.58 -5.56 -9.87
N ARG A 284 21.87 -6.60 -10.66
CA ARG A 284 22.60 -6.48 -11.92
C ARG A 284 21.87 -5.64 -12.97
N LEU A 285 20.54 -5.58 -12.92
CA LEU A 285 19.70 -4.76 -13.78
C LEU A 285 19.57 -3.30 -13.31
N GLY A 286 20.12 -2.99 -12.13
CA GLY A 286 20.15 -1.63 -11.60
C GLY A 286 19.29 -1.37 -10.38
N ALA A 287 18.59 -2.38 -9.83
CA ALA A 287 17.84 -2.21 -8.59
C ALA A 287 18.72 -1.70 -7.44
N ARG A 288 18.36 -0.58 -6.85
CA ARG A 288 19.10 0.08 -5.73
C ARG A 288 18.14 0.82 -4.80
N ASP A 289 16.83 0.70 -5.02
CA ASP A 289 15.86 1.36 -4.17
C ASP A 289 15.73 0.70 -2.79
N ALA A 290 15.07 1.38 -1.89
CA ALA A 290 14.90 0.94 -0.50
C ALA A 290 14.23 -0.44 -0.39
N VAL A 291 13.30 -0.78 -1.29
CA VAL A 291 12.58 -2.07 -1.24
C VAL A 291 13.47 -3.21 -1.68
N HIS A 292 14.23 -3.02 -2.74
CA HIS A 292 15.20 -4.01 -3.18
C HIS A 292 16.24 -4.30 -2.09
N LEU A 293 16.81 -3.24 -1.49
CA LEU A 293 17.81 -3.35 -0.42
C LEU A 293 17.24 -4.00 0.85
N GLU A 294 15.98 -3.70 1.21
CA GLU A 294 15.29 -4.36 2.31
C GLU A 294 15.08 -5.85 2.02
N ALA A 295 14.65 -6.21 0.79
CA ALA A 295 14.49 -7.60 0.37
C ALA A 295 15.81 -8.39 0.37
N MET A 296 16.91 -7.77 -0.08
CA MET A 296 18.25 -8.32 0.03
C MET A 296 18.62 -8.61 1.49
N GLY A 297 18.37 -7.65 2.37
CA GLY A 297 18.58 -7.80 3.81
C GLY A 297 17.74 -8.92 4.40
N ASP A 298 16.47 -9.05 4.01
CA ASP A 298 15.57 -10.12 4.46
C ASP A 298 16.07 -11.50 4.04
N ALA A 299 16.51 -11.67 2.78
CA ALA A 299 17.10 -12.91 2.31
C ALA A 299 18.32 -13.29 3.12
N GLN A 300 19.26 -12.36 3.31
CA GLN A 300 20.48 -12.56 4.08
C GLN A 300 20.20 -12.84 5.56
N TYR A 301 19.18 -12.16 6.15
CA TYR A 301 18.75 -12.38 7.52
C TYR A 301 18.21 -13.81 7.74
N HIS A 302 17.36 -14.29 6.85
CA HIS A 302 16.83 -15.66 6.91
C HIS A 302 17.91 -16.73 6.68
N MET A 303 19.00 -16.37 5.98
CA MET A 303 20.18 -17.22 5.82
C MET A 303 21.17 -17.08 6.99
N GLU A 304 20.81 -16.36 8.06
CA GLU A 304 21.67 -16.05 9.21
C GLU A 304 22.98 -15.29 8.86
N ARG A 305 23.05 -14.68 7.68
CA ARG A 305 24.18 -13.85 7.24
C ARG A 305 24.06 -12.43 7.83
N PHE A 306 24.05 -12.32 9.16
CA PHE A 306 23.68 -11.09 9.88
C PHE A 306 24.58 -9.89 9.54
N GLY A 307 25.86 -10.11 9.22
CA GLY A 307 26.76 -9.04 8.80
C GLY A 307 26.43 -8.45 7.43
N GLU A 308 25.95 -9.28 6.52
CA GLU A 308 25.49 -8.84 5.20
C GLU A 308 24.10 -8.19 5.31
N ALA A 309 23.17 -8.82 6.03
CA ALA A 309 21.85 -8.30 6.30
C ALA A 309 21.90 -6.89 6.91
N ARG A 310 22.79 -6.67 7.91
CA ARG A 310 22.99 -5.36 8.50
C ARG A 310 23.33 -4.31 7.46
N ARG A 311 24.32 -4.60 6.58
CA ARG A 311 24.73 -3.65 5.53
C ARG A 311 23.60 -3.33 4.56
N SER A 312 22.83 -4.35 4.15
CA SER A 312 21.66 -4.18 3.27
C SER A 312 20.56 -3.34 3.92
N TYR A 313 20.26 -3.56 5.20
CA TYR A 313 19.28 -2.77 5.95
C TYR A 313 19.74 -1.32 6.18
N GLU A 314 21.03 -1.09 6.51
CA GLU A 314 21.60 0.25 6.63
C GLU A 314 21.53 1.01 5.30
N ALA A 315 21.81 0.33 4.18
CA ALA A 315 21.66 0.88 2.84
C ALA A 315 20.18 1.20 2.51
N ALA A 316 19.23 0.33 2.89
CA ALA A 316 17.81 0.56 2.71
C ALA A 316 17.33 1.80 3.48
N LEU A 317 17.77 2.00 4.73
CA LEU A 317 17.49 3.21 5.50
C LEU A 317 18.07 4.46 4.82
N THR A 318 19.29 4.37 4.30
CA THR A 318 19.93 5.48 3.57
C THR A 318 19.19 5.79 2.27
N ALA A 319 18.63 4.77 1.60
CA ALA A 319 17.79 4.92 0.42
C ALA A 319 16.35 5.37 0.72
N GLY A 320 16.05 5.71 1.99
CA GLY A 320 14.78 6.27 2.41
C GLY A 320 13.74 5.25 2.90
N SER A 321 14.15 4.02 3.29
CA SER A 321 13.22 3.12 3.99
C SER A 321 12.85 3.70 5.36
N GLU A 322 11.54 3.81 5.62
CA GLU A 322 11.01 4.15 6.94
C GLU A 322 10.44 2.93 7.69
N SER A 323 10.70 1.72 7.17
CA SER A 323 10.19 0.47 7.74
C SER A 323 10.64 0.30 9.20
N ILE A 324 9.66 0.29 10.10
CA ILE A 324 9.94 0.11 11.54
C ILE A 324 10.37 -1.33 11.82
N ILE A 325 9.85 -2.29 11.06
CA ILE A 325 10.23 -3.70 11.16
C ILE A 325 11.68 -3.91 10.74
N LEU A 326 12.14 -3.22 9.68
CA LEU A 326 13.54 -3.21 9.28
C LEU A 326 14.45 -2.72 10.42
N LYS A 327 14.04 -1.65 11.12
CA LYS A 327 14.79 -1.16 12.29
C LYS A 327 14.87 -2.21 13.39
N GLY A 328 13.79 -2.97 13.62
CA GLY A 328 13.78 -4.11 14.53
C GLY A 328 14.75 -5.22 14.10
N LYS A 329 14.69 -5.65 12.84
CA LYS A 329 15.58 -6.69 12.27
C LYS A 329 17.05 -6.26 12.30
N LEU A 330 17.33 -4.97 12.05
CA LEU A 330 18.67 -4.41 12.18
C LEU A 330 19.19 -4.56 13.62
N GLY A 331 18.34 -4.31 14.63
CA GLY A 331 18.68 -4.56 16.03
C GLY A 331 19.01 -6.02 16.32
N VAL A 332 18.28 -6.97 15.71
CA VAL A 332 18.63 -8.40 15.80
C VAL A 332 20.00 -8.68 15.21
N CYS A 333 20.30 -8.11 14.04
CA CYS A 333 21.64 -8.26 13.44
C CYS A 333 22.75 -7.75 14.40
N GLU A 334 22.52 -6.62 15.07
CA GLU A 334 23.45 -6.08 16.06
C GLU A 334 23.63 -7.04 17.26
N VAL A 335 22.54 -7.60 17.79
CA VAL A 335 22.58 -8.62 18.87
C VAL A 335 23.39 -9.84 18.44
N ARG A 336 23.15 -10.35 17.23
CA ARG A 336 23.83 -11.54 16.68
C ARG A 336 25.30 -11.29 16.36
N LEU A 337 25.69 -10.04 16.15
CA LEU A 337 27.07 -9.58 15.89
C LEU A 337 27.77 -9.06 17.16
N SER A 338 27.31 -9.44 18.33
CA SER A 338 27.90 -9.12 19.65
C SER A 338 27.75 -7.66 20.10
N SER A 339 26.88 -6.87 19.45
CA SER A 339 26.47 -5.54 19.93
C SER A 339 25.13 -5.61 20.68
N THR A 340 25.06 -6.49 21.68
CA THR A 340 23.80 -6.92 22.32
C THR A 340 22.99 -5.76 22.89
N GLU A 341 23.61 -4.88 23.69
CA GLU A 341 22.92 -3.76 24.33
C GLU A 341 22.36 -2.78 23.29
N ALA A 342 23.17 -2.38 22.31
CA ALA A 342 22.75 -1.48 21.26
C ALA A 342 21.59 -2.07 20.42
N GLY A 343 21.67 -3.35 20.08
CA GLY A 343 20.64 -4.03 19.31
C GLY A 343 19.31 -4.13 20.08
N LEU A 344 19.32 -4.53 21.34
CA LEU A 344 18.12 -4.58 22.19
C LEU A 344 17.50 -3.19 22.35
N HIS A 345 18.32 -2.17 22.58
CA HIS A 345 17.86 -0.78 22.70
C HIS A 345 17.22 -0.28 21.39
N ARG A 346 17.80 -0.60 20.24
CA ARG A 346 17.21 -0.26 18.92
C ARG A 346 15.81 -0.84 18.75
N ILE A 347 15.61 -2.12 19.12
CA ILE A 347 14.30 -2.77 19.00
C ILE A 347 13.31 -2.15 19.99
N GLN A 348 13.72 -1.88 21.22
CA GLN A 348 12.88 -1.19 22.21
C GLN A 348 12.44 0.19 21.72
N HIS A 349 13.35 0.97 21.18
CA HIS A 349 13.06 2.28 20.61
C HIS A 349 12.08 2.18 19.43
N ALA A 350 12.17 1.13 18.59
CA ALA A 350 11.19 0.89 17.53
C ALA A 350 9.79 0.63 18.10
N ILE A 351 9.69 -0.15 19.21
CA ILE A 351 8.41 -0.40 19.91
C ILE A 351 7.84 0.88 20.53
N GLU A 352 8.65 1.77 21.06
CA GLU A 352 8.20 3.05 21.63
C GLU A 352 7.56 3.97 20.57
N HIS A 353 8.08 3.93 19.34
CA HIS A 353 7.54 4.72 18.22
C HIS A 353 6.25 4.12 17.64
N GLU A 354 6.15 2.81 17.61
CA GLU A 354 5.03 2.08 16.98
C GLU A 354 4.57 0.92 17.88
N PRO A 355 3.99 1.21 19.05
CA PRO A 355 3.66 0.21 20.06
C PRO A 355 2.55 -0.77 19.64
N GLN A 356 1.83 -0.49 18.56
CA GLN A 356 0.79 -1.36 18.00
C GLN A 356 1.33 -2.50 17.13
N PHE A 357 2.62 -2.47 16.73
CA PHE A 357 3.20 -3.51 15.89
C PHE A 357 3.67 -4.70 16.70
N GLY A 358 2.81 -5.75 16.78
CA GLY A 358 3.09 -6.97 17.53
C GLY A 358 4.37 -7.68 17.13
N GLU A 359 4.73 -7.67 15.85
CA GLU A 359 5.96 -8.28 15.30
C GLU A 359 7.24 -7.73 15.98
N LEU A 360 7.26 -6.45 16.34
CA LEU A 360 8.42 -5.87 17.05
C LEU A 360 8.63 -6.49 18.43
N TYR A 361 7.55 -6.84 19.12
CA TYR A 361 7.65 -7.54 20.43
C TYR A 361 8.15 -8.97 20.24
N ASP A 362 7.69 -9.64 19.17
CA ASP A 362 8.15 -10.99 18.83
C ASP A 362 9.66 -10.97 18.50
N ILE A 363 10.11 -9.95 17.74
CA ILE A 363 11.53 -9.68 17.45
C ILE A 363 12.33 -9.42 18.74
N LEU A 364 11.84 -8.54 19.62
CA LEU A 364 12.54 -8.21 20.88
C LEU A 364 12.64 -9.42 21.79
N MET A 365 11.54 -10.18 21.92
CA MET A 365 11.52 -11.39 22.74
C MET A 365 12.56 -12.41 22.25
N ALA A 366 12.60 -12.70 20.95
CA ALA A 366 13.57 -13.62 20.37
C ALA A 366 15.01 -13.14 20.57
N ALA A 367 15.27 -11.84 20.33
CA ALA A 367 16.60 -11.24 20.53
C ALA A 367 17.04 -11.28 22.01
N ALA A 368 16.13 -11.01 22.94
CA ALA A 368 16.41 -11.07 24.37
C ALA A 368 16.69 -12.50 24.85
N LEU A 369 15.94 -13.49 24.36
CA LEU A 369 16.20 -14.91 24.66
C LEU A 369 17.58 -15.33 24.12
N PHE A 370 17.92 -14.96 22.90
CA PHE A 370 19.23 -15.25 22.33
C PHE A 370 20.36 -14.60 23.15
N ALA A 371 20.16 -13.38 23.61
CA ALA A 371 21.12 -12.66 24.47
C ALA A 371 21.19 -13.18 25.93
N GLY A 372 20.38 -14.17 26.29
CA GLY A 372 20.28 -14.67 27.67
C GLY A 372 19.51 -13.75 28.62
N ASN A 373 18.93 -12.66 28.13
CA ASN A 373 18.14 -11.72 28.93
C ASN A 373 16.69 -12.18 29.08
N ARG A 374 16.51 -13.28 29.83
CA ARG A 374 15.19 -13.90 30.10
C ARG A 374 14.18 -12.94 30.75
N PRO A 375 14.57 -12.08 31.73
CA PRO A 375 13.64 -11.11 32.31
C PRO A 375 13.03 -10.18 31.24
N LEU A 376 13.84 -9.58 30.36
CA LEU A 376 13.36 -8.73 29.28
C LEU A 376 12.44 -9.51 28.32
N ALA A 377 12.78 -10.76 28.02
CA ALA A 377 11.92 -11.61 27.17
C ALA A 377 10.54 -11.83 27.79
N ALA A 378 10.47 -12.12 29.09
CA ALA A 378 9.23 -12.34 29.83
C ALA A 378 8.35 -11.08 29.86
N GLU A 379 8.93 -9.93 30.20
CA GLU A 379 8.24 -8.63 30.20
C GLU A 379 7.73 -8.26 28.81
N THR A 380 8.53 -8.51 27.79
CA THR A 380 8.16 -8.25 26.39
C THR A 380 7.01 -9.16 25.95
N ALA A 381 7.05 -10.46 26.29
CA ALA A 381 5.98 -11.40 26.00
C ALA A 381 4.67 -10.98 26.67
N GLU A 382 4.71 -10.52 27.93
CA GLU A 382 3.52 -10.03 28.64
C GLU A 382 2.95 -8.75 27.99
N ARG A 383 3.81 -7.81 27.59
CA ARG A 383 3.38 -6.63 26.82
C ARG A 383 2.75 -7.01 25.48
N ARG A 384 3.30 -8.02 24.79
CA ARG A 384 2.77 -8.55 23.51
C ARG A 384 1.33 -9.06 23.63
N LEU A 385 0.92 -9.62 24.78
CA LEU A 385 -0.46 -10.07 25.02
C LEU A 385 -1.50 -8.93 24.96
N ARG A 386 -1.08 -7.68 25.06
CA ARG A 386 -1.94 -6.49 25.01
C ARG A 386 -2.03 -5.89 23.59
N VAL A 387 -1.26 -6.43 22.66
CA VAL A 387 -1.16 -5.90 21.28
C VAL A 387 -1.78 -6.89 20.31
N GLY A 388 -2.77 -6.43 19.52
CA GLY A 388 -3.47 -7.27 18.55
C GLY A 388 -4.37 -8.34 19.20
N THR A 389 -4.42 -9.51 18.58
CA THR A 389 -5.24 -10.65 19.03
C THR A 389 -4.35 -11.80 19.48
N PRO A 390 -3.95 -11.86 20.76
CA PRO A 390 -3.14 -12.96 21.27
C PRO A 390 -3.92 -14.28 21.22
N SER A 391 -3.20 -15.38 20.93
CA SER A 391 -3.73 -16.75 20.93
C SER A 391 -3.53 -17.43 22.28
N ALA A 392 -4.14 -18.60 22.50
CA ALA A 392 -3.88 -19.42 23.67
C ALA A 392 -2.39 -19.79 23.81
N ASP A 393 -1.71 -20.05 22.67
CA ASP A 393 -0.28 -20.34 22.65
C ASP A 393 0.58 -19.15 23.12
N SER A 394 0.14 -17.92 22.86
CA SER A 394 0.82 -16.70 23.34
C SER A 394 0.81 -16.65 24.89
N PHE A 395 -0.31 -17.00 25.51
CA PHE A 395 -0.40 -17.07 26.99
C PHE A 395 0.44 -18.22 27.56
N LEU A 396 0.41 -19.40 26.93
CA LEU A 396 1.23 -20.54 27.33
C LEU A 396 2.72 -20.22 27.25
N LEU A 397 3.17 -19.64 26.16
CA LEU A 397 4.57 -19.22 26.00
C LEU A 397 4.97 -18.22 27.08
N THR A 398 4.16 -17.19 27.30
CA THR A 398 4.46 -16.15 28.31
C THR A 398 4.51 -16.73 29.73
N ALA A 399 3.55 -17.56 30.10
CA ALA A 399 3.55 -18.23 31.38
C ALA A 399 4.78 -19.15 31.53
N GLY A 400 5.13 -19.90 30.50
CA GLY A 400 6.31 -20.77 30.46
C GLY A 400 7.63 -20.01 30.68
N ILE A 401 7.79 -18.83 30.14
CA ILE A 401 8.99 -18.00 30.37
C ILE A 401 9.06 -17.55 31.84
N TRP A 402 7.95 -17.12 32.42
CA TRP A 402 7.91 -16.78 33.86
C TRP A 402 8.19 -17.97 34.78
N VAL A 403 7.70 -19.17 34.43
CA VAL A 403 8.03 -20.43 35.14
C VAL A 403 9.54 -20.70 35.12
N GLN A 404 10.18 -20.53 33.97
CA GLN A 404 11.64 -20.72 33.85
C GLN A 404 12.46 -19.72 34.66
N LEU A 405 11.88 -18.56 34.99
CA LEU A 405 12.48 -17.55 35.86
C LEU A 405 12.19 -17.80 37.36
N GLY A 406 11.34 -18.78 37.68
CA GLY A 406 10.88 -19.01 39.06
C GLY A 406 9.83 -18.00 39.53
N GLU A 407 9.31 -17.16 38.65
CA GLU A 407 8.31 -16.12 38.92
C GLU A 407 6.88 -16.71 38.90
N TRP A 408 6.62 -17.68 39.79
CA TRP A 408 5.40 -18.49 39.82
C TRP A 408 4.11 -17.65 39.88
N GLN A 409 4.11 -16.55 40.66
CA GLN A 409 2.93 -15.69 40.80
C GLN A 409 2.58 -14.99 39.49
N LYS A 410 3.59 -14.51 38.75
CA LYS A 410 3.39 -13.90 37.42
C LYS A 410 2.91 -14.94 36.42
N ALA A 411 3.51 -16.14 36.45
CA ALA A 411 3.09 -17.25 35.60
C ALA A 411 1.62 -17.62 35.84
N ALA A 412 1.19 -17.70 37.12
CA ALA A 412 -0.20 -17.96 37.47
C ALA A 412 -1.16 -16.89 36.97
N GLY A 413 -0.82 -15.61 37.13
CA GLY A 413 -1.63 -14.49 36.63
C GLY A 413 -1.82 -14.52 35.11
N VAL A 414 -0.75 -14.82 34.37
CA VAL A 414 -0.81 -14.95 32.87
C VAL A 414 -1.66 -16.15 32.48
N ALA A 415 -1.44 -17.35 33.10
CA ALA A 415 -2.21 -18.55 32.80
C ALA A 415 -3.69 -18.37 33.13
N GLN A 416 -4.01 -17.73 34.28
CA GLN A 416 -5.39 -17.42 34.66
C GLN A 416 -6.09 -16.51 33.65
N SER A 417 -5.40 -15.46 33.19
CA SER A 417 -5.92 -14.54 32.13
C SER A 417 -6.15 -15.30 30.84
N GLY A 418 -5.26 -16.25 30.50
CA GLY A 418 -5.40 -17.11 29.32
C GLY A 418 -6.63 -18.04 29.47
N CYS A 419 -6.84 -18.69 30.60
CA CYS A 419 -8.02 -19.53 30.85
C CYS A 419 -9.33 -18.76 30.75
N GLN A 420 -9.36 -17.52 31.25
CA GLN A 420 -10.55 -16.66 31.12
C GLN A 420 -10.87 -16.31 29.69
N ARG A 421 -9.84 -16.05 28.88
CA ARG A 421 -10.00 -15.65 27.48
C ARG A 421 -10.26 -16.83 26.52
N PHE A 422 -9.72 -17.99 26.84
CA PHE A 422 -9.80 -19.24 26.09
C PHE A 422 -10.28 -20.41 26.95
N PRO A 423 -11.52 -20.38 27.46
CA PRO A 423 -12.01 -21.36 28.41
C PRO A 423 -12.09 -22.79 27.87
N ALA A 424 -12.10 -22.96 26.57
CA ALA A 424 -12.10 -24.27 25.91
C ALA A 424 -10.69 -24.88 25.71
N ASP A 425 -9.61 -24.13 25.98
CA ASP A 425 -8.23 -24.65 25.84
C ASP A 425 -7.75 -25.29 27.13
N ALA A 426 -7.84 -26.62 27.21
CA ALA A 426 -7.45 -27.40 28.37
C ALA A 426 -5.96 -27.22 28.75
N ARG A 427 -5.08 -26.89 27.85
CA ARG A 427 -3.63 -26.70 28.09
C ARG A 427 -3.38 -25.54 29.06
N LEU A 428 -4.14 -24.43 28.91
CA LEU A 428 -4.05 -23.28 29.80
C LEU A 428 -4.50 -23.61 31.20
N CYS A 429 -5.59 -24.38 31.35
CA CYS A 429 -6.07 -24.82 32.65
C CYS A 429 -5.08 -25.79 33.35
N SER A 430 -4.46 -26.69 32.57
CA SER A 430 -3.39 -27.56 33.09
C SER A 430 -2.17 -26.76 33.55
N ALA A 431 -1.70 -25.80 32.74
CA ALA A 431 -0.59 -24.92 33.06
C ALA A 431 -0.87 -24.12 34.35
N LEU A 432 -2.09 -23.58 34.51
CA LEU A 432 -2.50 -22.88 35.73
C LEU A 432 -2.48 -23.81 36.95
N ALA A 433 -3.01 -25.03 36.82
CA ALA A 433 -3.02 -26.01 37.92
C ALA A 433 -1.60 -26.39 38.36
N GLU A 434 -0.69 -26.64 37.42
CA GLU A 434 0.72 -26.93 37.70
C GLU A 434 1.41 -25.78 38.42
N VAL A 435 1.19 -24.55 38.00
CA VAL A 435 1.77 -23.36 38.64
C VAL A 435 1.19 -23.14 40.02
N ASN A 436 -0.13 -23.32 40.22
CA ASN A 436 -0.78 -23.20 41.52
C ASN A 436 -0.28 -24.27 42.51
N GLN A 437 -0.06 -25.50 42.03
CA GLN A 437 0.55 -26.56 42.88
C GLN A 437 1.95 -26.15 43.37
N LYS A 438 2.75 -25.47 42.57
CA LYS A 438 4.06 -24.95 42.98
C LYS A 438 3.97 -23.78 43.97
N LEU A 439 2.88 -23.03 43.95
CA LEU A 439 2.59 -21.93 44.88
C LEU A 439 1.94 -22.43 46.18
N GLY A 440 1.49 -23.68 46.24
CA GLY A 440 0.80 -24.25 47.41
C GLY A 440 -0.66 -23.79 47.52
N ILE A 441 -1.33 -23.44 46.42
CA ILE A 441 -2.73 -23.02 46.34
C ILE A 441 -3.52 -23.87 45.34
#